data_542805eace9f3483921a0975e4c52c43
#
_entry.id   542805eace9f3483921a0975e4c52c43
#
_cell.length_a   1.000
_cell.length_b   1.000
_cell.length_c   1.000
_cell.angle_alpha   90.00
_cell.angle_beta   90.00
_cell.angle_gamma   90.00
#
_symmetry.space_group_name_H-M   'P 1'
#
loop_
_entity.id
_entity.type
_entity.pdbx_description
1 polymer ?
#
loop_
_entity_poly.entity_id
_entity_poly.type
_entity_poly.pdbx_seq_one_letter_code
_entity_poly.pdbx_strand_id
1 'polypeptide(L)'
;IINLDNPVQTRYIRVRINTFNPTAEGITWKTVSIYEFEVYGKKQSSGSEVWDALNNLTVKAGDKKLNLPTVEGGKVEAYADYEQIIDTDGTIYQPLEDKTVSVEFKVTDQNNKVTKKEIAITVPGTHTATADENAKPAVLPELAEWAGATGNFTISKNSRIVINAADKDTLSSMAETFAADYKDIVGNDISVVYGSESDVKAGDFYFALTAKGKGLKDEGYLSQIGDSIKTESETATGAYWATRTFLQILKQNKTTIPKGTTRDYPKYKVRGVILDVGRKATELQTVKDVAATMSWYKMNDLQVHLNDNLIFLEDYWDTNAETTMQNSFTKAYAAFRLESSVKNDEGKTATATDLYYTKDQFRSLIKDSRTIGVNIVPEIDVPAHALAFTKTFQNCALKKMNSSNWKRPLTDHLDLSKPESTQLAKNIFSDYIDG
;
A
#
# COMPACT_ATOMS: atom_id res chain seq x y z
N ILE A 1 -29.37 -47.04 21.64
CA ILE A 1 -28.59 -45.92 21.04
C ILE A 1 -27.16 -46.08 21.53
N ILE A 2 -26.22 -46.13 20.58
CA ILE A 2 -24.78 -46.16 20.88
C ILE A 2 -24.29 -44.76 20.64
N ASN A 3 -23.86 -44.09 21.69
CA ASN A 3 -23.22 -42.76 21.59
C ASN A 3 -21.70 -42.93 21.57
N LEU A 4 -21.04 -42.19 20.70
CA LEU A 4 -19.56 -42.10 20.69
C LEU A 4 -19.15 -40.96 21.61
N ASP A 5 -18.24 -41.23 22.56
CA ASP A 5 -17.73 -40.21 23.50
C ASP A 5 -16.93 -39.12 22.79
N ASN A 6 -16.39 -39.44 21.62
CA ASN A 6 -15.71 -38.49 20.75
C ASN A 6 -16.20 -38.61 19.31
N PRO A 7 -16.34 -37.49 18.57
CA PRO A 7 -16.67 -37.51 17.15
C PRO A 7 -15.61 -38.24 16.33
N VAL A 8 -16.05 -39.16 15.45
CA VAL A 8 -15.16 -39.92 14.56
C VAL A 8 -15.43 -39.52 13.12
N GLN A 9 -14.40 -39.10 12.40
CA GLN A 9 -14.48 -38.85 10.96
C GLN A 9 -14.33 -40.19 10.21
N THR A 10 -15.32 -40.57 9.43
CA THR A 10 -15.25 -41.76 8.64
C THR A 10 -16.07 -41.66 7.36
N ARG A 11 -15.63 -42.33 6.29
CA ARG A 11 -16.41 -42.50 5.04
C ARG A 11 -17.35 -43.68 5.09
N TYR A 12 -17.08 -44.65 5.97
CA TYR A 12 -17.81 -45.89 6.05
C TYR A 12 -18.02 -46.27 7.50
N ILE A 13 -19.21 -46.79 7.80
CA ILE A 13 -19.54 -47.38 9.09
C ILE A 13 -19.75 -48.87 8.85
N ARG A 14 -19.09 -49.72 9.64
CA ARG A 14 -19.26 -51.16 9.62
C ARG A 14 -19.79 -51.62 10.96
N VAL A 15 -20.92 -52.26 10.93
CA VAL A 15 -21.42 -53.02 12.09
C VAL A 15 -20.84 -54.43 11.98
N ARG A 16 -20.08 -54.84 13.00
CA ARG A 16 -19.54 -56.21 13.12
C ARG A 16 -20.16 -56.88 14.32
N ILE A 17 -20.89 -57.98 14.09
CA ILE A 17 -21.48 -58.79 15.13
C ILE A 17 -20.50 -59.91 15.42
N ASN A 18 -19.87 -59.89 16.62
CA ASN A 18 -18.85 -60.87 17.02
C ASN A 18 -19.43 -62.09 17.69
N THR A 19 -20.56 -61.94 18.37
CA THR A 19 -21.22 -63.03 19.06
C THR A 19 -22.73 -63.01 18.79
N PHE A 20 -23.31 -64.11 18.62
CA PHE A 20 -24.71 -64.27 18.42
C PHE A 20 -25.23 -65.29 19.49
N ASN A 21 -26.18 -64.85 20.30
CA ASN A 21 -26.75 -65.64 21.36
C ASN A 21 -28.27 -65.89 21.06
N PRO A 22 -28.62 -67.02 20.49
CA PRO A 22 -30.04 -67.38 20.27
C PRO A 22 -30.71 -67.64 21.61
N THR A 23 -31.62 -66.80 22.03
CA THR A 23 -32.33 -66.91 23.32
C THR A 23 -33.70 -67.64 23.20
N ALA A 24 -34.12 -67.97 22.00
CA ALA A 24 -35.41 -68.61 21.80
C ALA A 24 -35.25 -70.13 21.45
N GLU A 25 -35.91 -71.00 22.20
CA GLU A 25 -35.99 -72.41 21.90
C GLU A 25 -36.64 -72.62 20.51
N GLY A 26 -36.02 -73.46 19.68
CA GLY A 26 -36.55 -73.80 18.33
C GLY A 26 -36.08 -72.97 17.18
N ILE A 27 -35.22 -71.93 17.39
CA ILE A 27 -34.65 -71.08 16.30
C ILE A 27 -33.37 -71.74 15.78
N THR A 28 -33.44 -72.30 14.57
CA THR A 28 -32.29 -72.90 13.85
C THR A 28 -31.52 -71.87 12.99
N TRP A 29 -31.97 -70.69 12.93
CA TRP A 29 -31.43 -69.61 12.03
C TRP A 29 -30.36 -68.74 12.71
N LYS A 30 -29.17 -68.81 12.21
CA LYS A 30 -28.05 -67.97 12.68
C LYS A 30 -28.07 -66.63 11.93
N THR A 31 -29.15 -65.85 12.03
CA THR A 31 -29.33 -64.57 11.35
C THR A 31 -29.61 -63.49 12.35
N VAL A 32 -29.08 -62.28 12.07
CA VAL A 32 -29.39 -61.04 12.79
C VAL A 32 -30.18 -60.17 11.85
N SER A 33 -31.36 -59.75 12.25
CA SER A 33 -32.18 -58.80 11.52
C SER A 33 -31.97 -57.39 12.13
N ILE A 34 -31.57 -56.46 11.31
CA ILE A 34 -31.51 -55.04 11.66
C ILE A 34 -32.70 -54.39 10.97
N TYR A 35 -33.69 -53.94 11.75
CA TYR A 35 -34.91 -53.31 11.22
C TYR A 35 -34.68 -51.86 10.86
N GLU A 36 -33.78 -51.16 11.61
CA GLU A 36 -33.45 -49.79 11.37
C GLU A 36 -32.01 -49.55 11.79
N PHE A 37 -31.28 -48.81 10.95
CA PHE A 37 -29.92 -48.35 11.22
C PHE A 37 -29.81 -46.90 10.84
N GLU A 38 -29.83 -46.05 11.83
CA GLU A 38 -29.68 -44.60 11.64
C GLU A 38 -28.33 -44.14 12.16
N VAL A 39 -27.71 -43.24 11.39
CA VAL A 39 -26.46 -42.60 11.77
C VAL A 39 -26.69 -41.11 11.87
N TYR A 40 -26.51 -40.60 13.05
CA TYR A 40 -26.61 -39.17 13.31
C TYR A 40 -25.22 -38.55 13.33
N GLY A 41 -25.03 -37.51 12.55
CA GLY A 41 -23.80 -36.74 12.50
C GLY A 41 -23.98 -35.50 11.62
N LYS A 42 -23.06 -34.59 11.69
CA LYS A 42 -23.01 -33.49 10.75
C LYS A 42 -22.25 -33.93 9.51
N LYS A 43 -22.82 -33.68 8.33
CA LYS A 43 -22.08 -33.83 7.08
C LYS A 43 -20.94 -32.81 7.10
N GLN A 44 -19.71 -33.32 7.06
CA GLN A 44 -18.56 -32.45 6.93
C GLN A 44 -18.52 -31.95 5.49
N SER A 45 -18.54 -30.62 5.31
CA SER A 45 -18.31 -30.02 4.00
C SER A 45 -16.92 -30.46 3.52
N SER A 46 -16.85 -31.17 2.39
CA SER A 46 -15.57 -31.46 1.77
C SER A 46 -14.96 -30.14 1.29
N GLY A 47 -13.63 -30.01 1.26
CA GLY A 47 -12.98 -28.80 0.71
C GLY A 47 -13.47 -28.45 -0.70
N SER A 48 -13.98 -29.42 -1.47
CA SER A 48 -14.60 -29.19 -2.78
C SER A 48 -15.93 -28.43 -2.69
N GLU A 49 -16.80 -28.72 -1.72
CA GLU A 49 -18.10 -28.04 -1.57
C GLU A 49 -17.94 -26.56 -1.23
N VAL A 50 -16.92 -26.20 -0.42
CA VAL A 50 -16.59 -24.80 -0.11
C VAL A 50 -16.12 -24.07 -1.36
N TRP A 51 -15.23 -24.70 -2.15
CA TRP A 51 -14.75 -24.12 -3.39
C TRP A 51 -15.84 -24.02 -4.47
N ASP A 52 -16.76 -24.97 -4.53
CA ASP A 52 -17.92 -24.91 -5.43
C ASP A 52 -18.85 -23.75 -5.04
N ALA A 53 -19.09 -23.54 -3.73
CA ALA A 53 -19.85 -22.39 -3.24
C ALA A 53 -19.16 -21.05 -3.56
N LEU A 54 -17.84 -20.97 -3.37
CA LEU A 54 -17.06 -19.77 -3.67
C LEU A 54 -17.01 -19.46 -5.18
N ASN A 55 -16.87 -20.48 -6.03
CA ASN A 55 -16.89 -20.33 -7.49
C ASN A 55 -18.25 -19.83 -8.04
N ASN A 56 -19.33 -20.07 -7.31
CA ASN A 56 -20.69 -19.66 -7.68
C ASN A 56 -21.17 -18.41 -6.90
N LEU A 57 -20.25 -17.72 -6.20
CA LEU A 57 -20.56 -16.48 -5.50
C LEU A 57 -21.01 -15.42 -6.50
N THR A 58 -22.15 -14.81 -6.21
CA THR A 58 -22.68 -13.68 -6.99
C THR A 58 -23.03 -12.55 -6.04
N VAL A 59 -22.80 -11.31 -6.50
CA VAL A 59 -23.19 -10.09 -5.80
C VAL A 59 -24.34 -9.43 -6.56
N LYS A 60 -25.38 -9.05 -5.83
CA LYS A 60 -26.53 -8.32 -6.39
C LYS A 60 -26.44 -6.83 -6.03
N ALA A 61 -27.11 -6.00 -6.81
CA ALA A 61 -27.23 -4.59 -6.48
C ALA A 61 -27.83 -4.43 -5.06
N GLY A 62 -27.15 -3.64 -4.22
CA GLY A 62 -27.56 -3.39 -2.85
C GLY A 62 -27.01 -4.35 -1.78
N ASP A 63 -26.36 -5.44 -2.18
CA ASP A 63 -25.68 -6.33 -1.22
C ASP A 63 -24.61 -5.55 -0.45
N LYS A 64 -24.57 -5.75 0.86
CA LYS A 64 -23.62 -5.06 1.75
C LYS A 64 -22.46 -5.95 2.22
N LYS A 65 -22.58 -7.26 2.01
CA LYS A 65 -21.58 -8.23 2.45
C LYS A 65 -21.59 -9.48 1.56
N LEU A 66 -20.40 -10.04 1.32
CA LEU A 66 -20.28 -11.35 0.67
C LEU A 66 -20.87 -12.44 1.57
N ASN A 67 -21.68 -13.30 1.00
CA ASN A 67 -22.20 -14.48 1.69
C ASN A 67 -21.17 -15.62 1.63
N LEU A 68 -20.16 -15.56 2.51
CA LEU A 68 -19.08 -16.54 2.54
C LEU A 68 -19.57 -17.89 3.11
N PRO A 69 -19.20 -19.02 2.48
CA PRO A 69 -19.52 -20.33 3.03
C PRO A 69 -18.76 -20.59 4.33
N THR A 70 -19.33 -21.36 5.21
CA THR A 70 -18.71 -21.77 6.47
C THR A 70 -17.92 -23.06 6.30
N VAL A 71 -16.78 -23.18 7.00
CA VAL A 71 -15.96 -24.37 7.10
C VAL A 71 -15.97 -24.83 8.56
N GLU A 72 -16.39 -26.08 8.81
CA GLU A 72 -16.40 -26.60 10.17
C GLU A 72 -14.97 -26.73 10.73
N GLY A 73 -14.73 -26.13 11.89
CA GLY A 73 -13.41 -26.11 12.51
C GLY A 73 -12.35 -25.30 11.75
N GLY A 74 -12.76 -24.51 10.76
CA GLY A 74 -11.88 -23.71 9.93
C GLY A 74 -12.44 -22.31 9.66
N LYS A 75 -11.88 -21.62 8.66
CA LYS A 75 -12.31 -20.28 8.26
C LYS A 75 -12.15 -20.05 6.77
N VAL A 76 -12.94 -19.08 6.26
CA VAL A 76 -12.78 -18.50 4.93
C VAL A 76 -12.44 -17.03 5.11
N GLU A 77 -11.37 -16.59 4.45
CA GLU A 77 -10.91 -15.21 4.43
C GLU A 77 -10.90 -14.72 2.97
N ALA A 78 -11.24 -13.46 2.72
CA ALA A 78 -11.28 -12.85 1.40
C ALA A 78 -10.29 -11.67 1.34
N TYR A 79 -9.53 -11.57 0.27
CA TYR A 79 -8.58 -10.47 0.00
C TYR A 79 -8.80 -10.01 -1.44
N ALA A 80 -9.47 -8.88 -1.63
CA ALA A 80 -9.70 -8.32 -2.94
C ALA A 80 -8.53 -7.44 -3.38
N ASP A 81 -8.30 -7.34 -4.70
CA ASP A 81 -7.34 -6.40 -5.26
C ASP A 81 -7.78 -4.93 -5.08
N TYR A 82 -9.08 -4.69 -4.88
CA TYR A 82 -9.66 -3.41 -4.48
C TYR A 82 -10.46 -3.56 -3.18
N GLU A 83 -9.82 -3.33 -2.05
CA GLU A 83 -10.50 -3.33 -0.73
C GLU A 83 -11.59 -2.26 -0.62
N GLN A 84 -11.55 -1.24 -1.47
CA GLN A 84 -12.57 -0.20 -1.59
C GLN A 84 -13.87 -0.69 -2.23
N ILE A 85 -13.89 -1.87 -2.81
CA ILE A 85 -15.07 -2.52 -3.38
C ILE A 85 -15.49 -3.70 -2.50
N ILE A 86 -14.56 -4.61 -2.18
CA ILE A 86 -14.78 -5.75 -1.28
C ILE A 86 -13.68 -5.73 -0.23
N ASP A 87 -14.06 -5.47 1.03
CA ASP A 87 -13.11 -5.45 2.13
C ASP A 87 -12.77 -6.87 2.62
N THR A 88 -11.70 -6.99 3.39
CA THR A 88 -11.18 -8.26 3.93
C THR A 88 -12.17 -8.99 4.85
N ASP A 89 -13.12 -8.29 5.42
CA ASP A 89 -14.23 -8.87 6.20
C ASP A 89 -15.43 -9.29 5.34
N GLY A 90 -15.34 -9.09 4.01
CA GLY A 90 -16.41 -9.34 3.04
C GLY A 90 -17.41 -8.19 2.90
N THR A 91 -17.20 -7.04 3.54
CA THR A 91 -18.05 -5.87 3.34
C THR A 91 -17.97 -5.39 1.91
N ILE A 92 -19.13 -5.06 1.30
CA ILE A 92 -19.24 -4.57 -0.06
C ILE A 92 -19.56 -3.07 -0.03
N TYR A 93 -18.72 -2.29 -0.70
CA TYR A 93 -18.94 -0.87 -0.97
C TYR A 93 -19.40 -0.74 -2.42
N GLN A 94 -20.59 -0.23 -2.63
CA GLN A 94 -21.22 -0.14 -3.95
C GLN A 94 -20.44 0.82 -4.85
N PRO A 95 -19.88 0.35 -6.00
CA PRO A 95 -19.23 1.22 -6.97
C PRO A 95 -20.25 2.09 -7.73
N LEU A 96 -19.75 3.11 -8.43
CA LEU A 96 -20.58 3.92 -9.33
C LEU A 96 -20.92 3.16 -10.62
N GLU A 97 -19.98 2.42 -11.16
CA GLU A 97 -20.12 1.58 -12.35
C GLU A 97 -19.85 0.12 -12.00
N ASP A 98 -20.30 -0.84 -12.83
CA ASP A 98 -20.01 -2.26 -12.62
C ASP A 98 -18.50 -2.48 -12.46
N LYS A 99 -18.09 -3.13 -11.34
CA LYS A 99 -16.68 -3.34 -11.03
C LYS A 99 -16.41 -4.81 -10.83
N THR A 100 -15.56 -5.38 -11.68
CA THR A 100 -15.04 -6.74 -11.47
C THR A 100 -13.72 -6.66 -10.73
N VAL A 101 -13.65 -7.33 -9.58
CA VAL A 101 -12.45 -7.40 -8.73
C VAL A 101 -11.98 -8.84 -8.61
N SER A 102 -10.67 -9.04 -8.56
CA SER A 102 -10.08 -10.35 -8.23
C SER A 102 -10.05 -10.51 -6.71
N VAL A 103 -10.62 -11.59 -6.20
CA VAL A 103 -10.64 -11.90 -4.77
C VAL A 103 -9.88 -13.19 -4.52
N GLU A 104 -8.76 -13.11 -3.78
CA GLU A 104 -8.08 -14.29 -3.26
C GLU A 104 -8.86 -14.81 -2.05
N PHE A 105 -9.49 -15.95 -2.18
CA PHE A 105 -10.06 -16.66 -1.05
C PHE A 105 -9.02 -17.58 -0.43
N LYS A 106 -8.87 -17.46 0.88
CA LYS A 106 -8.04 -18.33 1.71
C LYS A 106 -8.93 -19.19 2.58
N VAL A 107 -8.94 -20.47 2.29
CA VAL A 107 -9.71 -21.47 3.06
C VAL A 107 -8.74 -22.23 3.97
N THR A 108 -8.96 -22.12 5.27
CA THR A 108 -8.24 -22.91 6.28
C THR A 108 -9.17 -23.99 6.79
N ASP A 109 -8.77 -25.25 6.71
CA ASP A 109 -9.56 -26.38 7.23
C ASP A 109 -9.26 -26.63 8.72
N GLN A 110 -9.99 -27.58 9.33
CA GLN A 110 -9.82 -28.00 10.72
C GLN A 110 -8.42 -28.53 11.06
N ASN A 111 -7.63 -28.95 10.07
CA ASN A 111 -6.27 -29.45 10.25
C ASN A 111 -5.23 -28.33 10.04
N ASN A 112 -5.66 -27.06 10.00
CA ASN A 112 -4.86 -25.89 9.66
C ASN A 112 -4.24 -25.95 8.26
N LYS A 113 -4.73 -26.80 7.35
CA LYS A 113 -4.30 -26.80 5.96
C LYS A 113 -4.92 -25.60 5.26
N VAL A 114 -4.06 -24.77 4.66
CA VAL A 114 -4.44 -23.56 3.92
C VAL A 114 -4.47 -23.89 2.43
N THR A 115 -5.56 -23.54 1.77
CA THR A 115 -5.68 -23.51 0.30
C THR A 115 -6.12 -22.14 -0.15
N LYS A 116 -5.62 -21.68 -1.31
CA LYS A 116 -5.91 -20.36 -1.86
C LYS A 116 -6.36 -20.47 -3.31
N LYS A 117 -7.26 -19.58 -3.72
CA LYS A 117 -7.70 -19.45 -5.11
C LYS A 117 -8.21 -18.05 -5.36
N GLU A 118 -7.87 -17.49 -6.52
CA GLU A 118 -8.43 -16.23 -7.02
C GLU A 118 -9.73 -16.49 -7.79
N ILE A 119 -10.73 -15.66 -7.52
CA ILE A 119 -12.04 -15.70 -8.18
C ILE A 119 -12.42 -14.26 -8.54
N ALA A 120 -12.79 -14.05 -9.79
CA ALA A 120 -13.32 -12.75 -10.24
C ALA A 120 -14.77 -12.59 -9.77
N ILE A 121 -15.06 -11.48 -9.09
CA ILE A 121 -16.41 -11.13 -8.60
C ILE A 121 -16.80 -9.78 -9.18
N THR A 122 -17.95 -9.71 -9.84
CA THR A 122 -18.51 -8.46 -10.32
C THR A 122 -19.50 -7.90 -9.30
N VAL A 123 -19.23 -6.67 -8.86
CA VAL A 123 -20.14 -5.89 -8.01
C VAL A 123 -20.88 -4.91 -8.92
N PRO A 124 -22.22 -4.96 -8.99
CA PRO A 124 -23.01 -4.04 -9.82
C PRO A 124 -22.84 -2.59 -9.37
N GLY A 125 -22.75 -1.69 -10.33
CA GLY A 125 -22.71 -0.25 -10.11
C GLY A 125 -24.05 0.33 -9.69
N THR A 126 -24.01 1.55 -9.16
CA THR A 126 -25.21 2.31 -8.76
C THR A 126 -25.66 3.33 -9.81
N HIS A 127 -24.80 3.65 -10.77
CA HIS A 127 -25.06 4.61 -11.83
C HIS A 127 -25.65 3.93 -13.07
N THR A 128 -26.65 4.56 -13.64
CA THR A 128 -27.19 4.19 -14.95
C THR A 128 -26.83 5.28 -15.95
N ALA A 129 -25.98 4.95 -16.91
CA ALA A 129 -25.50 5.90 -17.90
C ALA A 129 -26.66 6.50 -18.75
N THR A 130 -26.55 7.78 -19.05
CA THR A 130 -27.48 8.51 -19.93
C THR A 130 -26.77 9.03 -21.18
N ALA A 131 -27.51 9.29 -22.26
CA ALA A 131 -26.91 9.65 -23.54
C ALA A 131 -26.14 10.99 -23.54
N ASP A 132 -26.52 11.92 -22.65
CA ASP A 132 -25.99 13.29 -22.62
C ASP A 132 -25.03 13.55 -21.45
N GLU A 133 -24.57 12.51 -20.79
CA GLU A 133 -23.64 12.64 -19.67
C GLU A 133 -22.22 12.91 -20.13
N ASN A 134 -21.47 13.61 -19.30
CA ASN A 134 -20.04 13.86 -19.54
C ASN A 134 -19.22 12.57 -19.49
N ALA A 135 -18.35 12.41 -20.46
CA ALA A 135 -17.33 11.36 -20.42
C ALA A 135 -16.37 11.57 -19.24
N LYS A 136 -15.73 10.47 -18.81
CA LYS A 136 -14.70 10.50 -17.76
C LYS A 136 -13.59 11.48 -18.13
N PRO A 137 -13.23 12.43 -17.26
CA PRO A 137 -12.15 13.39 -17.51
C PRO A 137 -10.80 12.68 -17.70
N ALA A 138 -9.99 13.17 -18.65
CA ALA A 138 -8.63 12.69 -18.87
C ALA A 138 -7.69 13.25 -17.81
N VAL A 139 -7.32 12.43 -16.82
CA VAL A 139 -6.38 12.72 -15.74
C VAL A 139 -5.43 11.55 -15.53
N LEU A 140 -4.29 11.77 -14.88
CA LEU A 140 -3.30 10.76 -14.54
C LEU A 140 -3.02 10.76 -13.01
N PRO A 141 -3.19 9.62 -12.32
CA PRO A 141 -3.80 8.37 -12.81
C PRO A 141 -5.26 8.56 -13.25
N GLU A 142 -5.75 7.67 -14.10
CA GLU A 142 -7.16 7.65 -14.48
C GLU A 142 -8.06 7.46 -13.25
N LEU A 143 -9.22 8.13 -13.22
CA LEU A 143 -10.19 7.98 -12.13
C LEU A 143 -10.65 6.52 -12.02
N ALA A 144 -10.67 6.01 -10.80
CA ALA A 144 -11.08 4.62 -10.53
C ALA A 144 -12.54 4.38 -10.92
N GLU A 145 -13.43 5.36 -10.64
CA GLU A 145 -14.85 5.31 -10.96
C GLU A 145 -15.36 6.69 -11.38
N TRP A 146 -16.27 6.71 -12.35
CA TRP A 146 -16.91 7.93 -12.83
C TRP A 146 -18.36 7.68 -13.22
N ALA A 147 -19.24 8.53 -12.73
CA ALA A 147 -20.64 8.64 -13.15
C ALA A 147 -20.86 10.05 -13.69
N GLY A 148 -21.01 10.17 -15.00
CA GLY A 148 -21.19 11.46 -15.66
C GLY A 148 -22.52 12.12 -15.33
N ALA A 149 -22.57 13.45 -15.42
CA ALA A 149 -23.79 14.24 -15.44
C ALA A 149 -23.70 15.28 -16.54
N THR A 150 -24.81 15.96 -16.86
CA THR A 150 -24.86 16.93 -17.95
C THR A 150 -24.32 18.29 -17.51
N GLY A 151 -23.50 18.92 -18.36
CA GLY A 151 -22.99 20.29 -18.21
C GLY A 151 -21.68 20.35 -17.38
N ASN A 152 -21.28 21.57 -17.02
CA ASN A 152 -20.00 21.82 -16.38
C ASN A 152 -20.16 22.60 -15.06
N PHE A 153 -19.31 22.29 -14.10
CA PHE A 153 -18.94 23.21 -13.03
C PHE A 153 -18.07 24.31 -13.63
N THR A 154 -18.33 25.56 -13.26
CA THR A 154 -17.57 26.71 -13.79
C THR A 154 -17.01 27.53 -12.66
N ILE A 155 -15.70 27.77 -12.70
CA ILE A 155 -15.03 28.67 -11.76
C ILE A 155 -15.30 30.13 -12.12
N SER A 156 -15.30 30.97 -11.11
CA SER A 156 -15.46 32.42 -11.21
C SER A 156 -14.50 33.13 -10.27
N LYS A 157 -14.42 34.45 -10.39
CA LYS A 157 -13.65 35.28 -9.44
C LYS A 157 -14.18 35.23 -7.98
N ASN A 158 -15.39 34.70 -7.77
CA ASN A 158 -16.02 34.58 -6.47
C ASN A 158 -15.93 33.14 -5.93
N SER A 159 -15.33 32.22 -6.66
CA SER A 159 -15.10 30.84 -6.23
C SER A 159 -14.23 30.78 -4.98
N ARG A 160 -14.55 29.86 -4.07
CA ARG A 160 -13.85 29.70 -2.79
C ARG A 160 -13.49 28.23 -2.58
N ILE A 161 -12.48 28.01 -1.78
CA ILE A 161 -12.20 26.72 -1.14
C ILE A 161 -12.87 26.80 0.23
N VAL A 162 -13.90 25.99 0.45
CA VAL A 162 -14.67 25.94 1.70
C VAL A 162 -14.28 24.66 2.43
N ILE A 163 -13.63 24.80 3.57
CA ILE A 163 -13.27 23.69 4.43
C ILE A 163 -14.35 23.55 5.51
N ASN A 164 -14.84 22.32 5.74
CA ASN A 164 -15.73 22.08 6.86
C ASN A 164 -15.08 22.58 8.15
N ALA A 165 -15.76 23.43 8.89
CA ALA A 165 -15.20 24.09 10.07
C ALA A 165 -14.70 23.09 11.13
N ALA A 166 -15.33 21.91 11.24
CA ALA A 166 -14.90 20.85 12.16
C ALA A 166 -13.56 20.22 11.75
N ASP A 167 -13.18 20.30 10.47
CA ASP A 167 -11.98 19.67 9.91
C ASP A 167 -10.84 20.68 9.67
N LYS A 168 -11.01 21.93 10.16
CA LYS A 168 -10.09 23.04 9.94
C LYS A 168 -8.63 22.67 10.21
N ASP A 169 -8.34 22.15 11.39
CA ASP A 169 -6.96 21.91 11.81
C ASP A 169 -6.28 20.81 10.94
N THR A 170 -7.04 19.89 10.41
CA THR A 170 -6.55 18.80 9.59
C THR A 170 -6.40 19.19 8.11
N LEU A 171 -7.31 20.03 7.58
CA LEU A 171 -7.38 20.34 6.16
C LEU A 171 -6.79 21.70 5.76
N SER A 172 -6.40 22.57 6.72
CA SER A 172 -5.89 23.91 6.40
C SER A 172 -4.66 23.89 5.48
N SER A 173 -3.66 23.08 5.80
CA SER A 173 -2.43 22.97 4.99
C SER A 173 -2.73 22.49 3.56
N MET A 174 -3.63 21.51 3.41
CA MET A 174 -4.09 21.04 2.09
C MET A 174 -4.79 22.16 1.31
N ALA A 175 -5.66 22.93 1.96
CA ALA A 175 -6.40 24.02 1.34
C ALA A 175 -5.48 25.16 0.88
N GLU A 176 -4.47 25.51 1.67
CA GLU A 176 -3.45 26.51 1.33
C GLU A 176 -2.62 26.07 0.14
N THR A 177 -2.17 24.80 0.12
CA THR A 177 -1.46 24.22 -1.02
C THR A 177 -2.33 24.21 -2.27
N PHE A 178 -3.62 23.82 -2.14
CA PHE A 178 -4.54 23.86 -3.27
C PHE A 178 -4.74 25.28 -3.79
N ALA A 179 -4.87 26.27 -2.92
CA ALA A 179 -5.02 27.68 -3.34
C ALA A 179 -3.78 28.21 -4.07
N ALA A 180 -2.57 27.86 -3.61
CA ALA A 180 -1.33 28.24 -4.27
C ALA A 180 -1.22 27.62 -5.67
N ASP A 181 -1.42 26.30 -5.78
CA ASP A 181 -1.35 25.58 -7.05
C ASP A 181 -2.47 26.03 -8.03
N TYR A 182 -3.65 26.36 -7.49
CA TYR A 182 -4.75 26.90 -8.27
C TYR A 182 -4.35 28.26 -8.90
N LYS A 183 -3.73 29.13 -8.12
CA LYS A 183 -3.24 30.41 -8.63
C LYS A 183 -2.22 30.22 -9.76
N ASP A 184 -1.29 29.28 -9.58
CA ASP A 184 -0.27 29.01 -10.61
C ASP A 184 -0.87 28.44 -11.90
N ILE A 185 -1.91 27.62 -11.79
CA ILE A 185 -2.54 26.95 -12.94
C ILE A 185 -3.59 27.86 -13.61
N VAL A 186 -4.47 28.45 -12.83
CA VAL A 186 -5.63 29.22 -13.35
C VAL A 186 -5.26 30.69 -13.58
N GLY A 187 -4.31 31.23 -12.78
CA GLY A 187 -3.85 32.60 -12.88
C GLY A 187 -4.61 33.60 -12.00
N ASN A 188 -5.50 33.12 -11.12
CA ASN A 188 -6.27 33.96 -10.20
C ASN A 188 -6.17 33.43 -8.77
N ASP A 189 -6.25 34.33 -7.81
CA ASP A 189 -6.35 33.94 -6.41
C ASP A 189 -7.71 33.28 -6.11
N ILE A 190 -7.72 32.35 -5.18
CA ILE A 190 -8.92 31.73 -4.63
C ILE A 190 -8.85 31.78 -3.11
N SER A 191 -9.93 32.23 -2.44
CA SER A 191 -9.94 32.36 -1.00
C SER A 191 -10.27 31.03 -0.30
N VAL A 192 -9.58 30.77 0.81
CA VAL A 192 -9.88 29.67 1.73
C VAL A 192 -10.80 30.21 2.84
N VAL A 193 -11.93 29.56 3.06
CA VAL A 193 -12.88 29.90 4.11
C VAL A 193 -13.30 28.65 4.88
N TYR A 194 -13.78 28.84 6.12
CA TYR A 194 -14.23 27.75 6.98
C TYR A 194 -15.73 27.87 7.21
N GLY A 195 -16.48 26.82 6.98
CA GLY A 195 -17.92 26.82 7.09
C GLY A 195 -18.52 25.42 7.07
N SER A 196 -19.84 25.35 6.98
CA SER A 196 -20.58 24.10 6.83
C SER A 196 -20.96 23.88 5.37
N GLU A 197 -21.50 22.71 5.06
CA GLU A 197 -22.01 22.41 3.73
C GLU A 197 -23.12 23.36 3.28
N SER A 198 -23.91 23.91 4.23
CA SER A 198 -24.97 24.90 3.94
C SER A 198 -24.43 26.27 3.49
N ASP A 199 -23.14 26.56 3.74
CA ASP A 199 -22.51 27.82 3.34
C ASP A 199 -21.93 27.78 1.91
N VAL A 200 -21.96 26.59 1.28
CA VAL A 200 -21.41 26.34 -0.06
C VAL A 200 -22.28 26.99 -1.12
N LYS A 201 -21.65 27.70 -2.06
CA LYS A 201 -22.30 28.40 -3.17
C LYS A 201 -21.87 27.79 -4.50
N ALA A 202 -22.60 28.11 -5.56
CA ALA A 202 -22.19 27.76 -6.92
C ALA A 202 -20.77 28.30 -7.20
N GLY A 203 -19.92 27.46 -7.77
CA GLY A 203 -18.50 27.76 -8.03
C GLY A 203 -17.55 27.43 -6.89
N ASP A 204 -18.03 27.01 -5.73
CA ASP A 204 -17.16 26.65 -4.58
C ASP A 204 -16.64 25.21 -4.66
N PHE A 205 -15.46 25.01 -4.08
CA PHE A 205 -14.88 23.69 -3.77
C PHE A 205 -15.03 23.43 -2.27
N TYR A 206 -15.83 22.46 -1.89
CA TYR A 206 -16.06 22.08 -0.49
C TYR A 206 -15.34 20.78 -0.16
N PHE A 207 -14.67 20.74 1.02
CA PHE A 207 -13.97 19.56 1.53
C PHE A 207 -14.37 19.25 2.97
N ALA A 208 -14.65 17.96 3.25
CA ALA A 208 -14.99 17.47 4.58
C ALA A 208 -14.44 16.05 4.82
N LEU A 209 -14.13 15.72 6.07
CA LEU A 209 -13.68 14.39 6.51
C LEU A 209 -14.88 13.54 6.97
N THR A 210 -15.85 13.34 6.09
CA THR A 210 -17.13 12.67 6.38
C THR A 210 -17.29 11.31 5.72
N ALA A 211 -16.23 10.80 5.07
CA ALA A 211 -16.29 9.57 4.30
C ALA A 211 -16.05 8.29 5.11
N LYS A 212 -15.90 8.38 6.44
CA LYS A 212 -15.66 7.21 7.28
C LYS A 212 -16.73 6.14 7.08
N GLY A 213 -16.29 4.91 6.83
CA GLY A 213 -17.17 3.78 6.57
C GLY A 213 -17.76 3.71 5.14
N LYS A 214 -17.33 4.59 4.23
CA LYS A 214 -17.70 4.55 2.80
C LYS A 214 -16.72 3.73 1.95
N GLY A 215 -15.73 3.08 2.56
CA GLY A 215 -14.75 2.22 1.90
C GLY A 215 -13.66 2.95 1.13
N LEU A 216 -13.46 4.24 1.38
CA LEU A 216 -12.46 5.04 0.67
C LEU A 216 -11.05 4.86 1.21
N LYS A 217 -10.93 4.39 2.47
CA LYS A 217 -9.64 4.21 3.15
C LYS A 217 -8.84 5.53 3.24
N ASP A 218 -7.55 5.43 3.48
CA ASP A 218 -6.71 6.60 3.78
C ASP A 218 -6.48 7.53 2.60
N GLU A 219 -6.56 7.02 1.36
CA GLU A 219 -6.18 7.79 0.18
C GLU A 219 -7.34 8.01 -0.81
N GLY A 220 -8.51 7.45 -0.53
CA GLY A 220 -9.66 7.62 -1.41
C GLY A 220 -10.48 8.87 -1.10
N TYR A 221 -11.25 9.30 -2.08
CA TYR A 221 -12.21 10.40 -1.97
C TYR A 221 -13.45 10.16 -2.84
N LEU A 222 -14.53 10.79 -2.44
CA LEU A 222 -15.78 10.89 -3.20
C LEU A 222 -16.02 12.36 -3.51
N SER A 223 -16.15 12.72 -4.79
CA SER A 223 -16.47 14.08 -5.20
C SER A 223 -17.74 14.11 -6.03
N GLN A 224 -18.69 14.91 -5.59
CA GLN A 224 -19.91 15.25 -6.34
C GLN A 224 -19.69 16.61 -7.02
N ILE A 225 -19.64 16.61 -8.34
CA ILE A 225 -19.36 17.79 -9.17
C ILE A 225 -20.68 18.27 -9.77
N GLY A 226 -21.29 19.25 -9.13
CA GLY A 226 -22.52 19.92 -9.55
C GLY A 226 -22.27 21.40 -9.86
N ASP A 227 -23.14 22.29 -9.38
CA ASP A 227 -22.91 23.74 -9.39
C ASP A 227 -21.81 24.16 -8.40
N SER A 228 -21.57 23.36 -7.38
CA SER A 228 -20.40 23.35 -6.52
C SER A 228 -19.76 21.96 -6.55
N ILE A 229 -18.49 21.86 -6.12
CA ILE A 229 -17.83 20.56 -5.95
C ILE A 229 -17.83 20.25 -4.47
N LYS A 230 -18.38 19.09 -4.09
CA LYS A 230 -18.39 18.59 -2.72
C LYS A 230 -17.54 17.33 -2.64
N THR A 231 -16.48 17.40 -1.87
CA THR A 231 -15.50 16.32 -1.69
C THR A 231 -15.49 15.82 -0.26
N GLU A 232 -15.66 14.51 -0.13
CA GLU A 232 -15.57 13.78 1.12
C GLU A 232 -14.40 12.80 1.08
N SER A 233 -13.65 12.72 2.17
CA SER A 233 -12.56 11.74 2.36
C SER A 233 -12.51 11.27 3.80
N GLU A 234 -11.72 10.24 4.10
CA GLU A 234 -11.47 9.81 5.47
C GLU A 234 -10.28 10.55 6.08
N THR A 235 -9.35 11.02 5.23
CA THR A 235 -8.10 11.68 5.65
C THR A 235 -7.80 12.92 4.82
N ALA A 236 -6.86 13.73 5.29
CA ALA A 236 -6.33 14.87 4.52
C ALA A 236 -5.67 14.44 3.21
N THR A 237 -5.05 13.26 3.16
CA THR A 237 -4.40 12.73 1.95
C THR A 237 -5.44 12.45 0.86
N GLY A 238 -6.58 11.82 1.20
CA GLY A 238 -7.67 11.62 0.24
C GLY A 238 -8.22 12.95 -0.30
N ALA A 239 -8.45 13.93 0.58
CA ALA A 239 -8.87 15.28 0.18
C ALA A 239 -7.80 15.94 -0.75
N TYR A 240 -6.53 15.79 -0.43
CA TYR A 240 -5.44 16.32 -1.23
C TYR A 240 -5.40 15.69 -2.63
N TRP A 241 -5.59 14.37 -2.76
CA TRP A 241 -5.65 13.71 -4.07
C TRP A 241 -6.80 14.20 -4.95
N ALA A 242 -7.93 14.57 -4.36
CA ALA A 242 -9.03 15.20 -5.10
C ALA A 242 -8.60 16.53 -5.72
N THR A 243 -7.81 17.35 -5.01
CA THR A 243 -7.30 18.62 -5.55
C THR A 243 -6.41 18.39 -6.78
N ARG A 244 -5.59 17.32 -6.78
CA ARG A 244 -4.75 16.97 -7.95
C ARG A 244 -5.60 16.65 -9.18
N THR A 245 -6.70 15.95 -9.01
CA THR A 245 -7.68 15.70 -10.08
C THR A 245 -8.25 17.00 -10.65
N PHE A 246 -8.76 17.87 -9.78
CA PHE A 246 -9.35 19.15 -10.23
C PHE A 246 -8.33 20.03 -10.94
N LEU A 247 -7.11 20.13 -10.40
CA LEU A 247 -6.05 20.92 -11.00
C LEU A 247 -5.59 20.37 -12.35
N GLN A 248 -5.54 19.05 -12.52
CA GLN A 248 -5.20 18.45 -13.82
C GLN A 248 -6.28 18.77 -14.88
N ILE A 249 -7.56 18.76 -14.50
CA ILE A 249 -8.66 19.15 -15.41
C ILE A 249 -8.57 20.64 -15.74
N LEU A 250 -8.40 21.50 -14.72
CA LEU A 250 -8.29 22.95 -14.89
C LEU A 250 -7.02 23.35 -15.67
N LYS A 251 -5.95 22.58 -15.58
CA LYS A 251 -4.76 22.81 -16.41
C LYS A 251 -5.04 22.71 -17.90
N GLN A 252 -6.04 21.92 -18.30
CA GLN A 252 -6.42 21.72 -19.72
C GLN A 252 -7.26 22.88 -20.28
N ASN A 253 -8.17 23.45 -19.49
CA ASN A 253 -9.12 24.44 -19.99
C ASN A 253 -9.27 25.72 -19.15
N LYS A 254 -8.69 25.76 -17.93
CA LYS A 254 -8.63 26.92 -17.01
C LYS A 254 -9.95 27.36 -16.36
N THR A 255 -11.11 26.86 -16.79
CA THR A 255 -12.39 27.46 -16.40
C THR A 255 -13.45 26.49 -15.95
N THR A 256 -13.42 25.23 -16.41
CA THR A 256 -14.52 24.30 -16.19
C THR A 256 -14.04 22.90 -15.77
N ILE A 257 -14.91 22.22 -15.04
CA ILE A 257 -14.77 20.80 -14.70
C ILE A 257 -16.08 20.11 -15.10
N PRO A 258 -16.06 18.99 -15.87
CA PRO A 258 -17.27 18.26 -16.22
C PRO A 258 -18.06 17.85 -14.98
N LYS A 259 -19.38 18.06 -14.99
CA LYS A 259 -20.25 17.58 -13.91
C LYS A 259 -20.35 16.07 -13.91
N GLY A 260 -20.40 15.50 -12.73
CA GLY A 260 -20.48 14.06 -12.48
C GLY A 260 -20.13 13.73 -11.05
N THR A 261 -20.01 12.46 -10.77
CA THR A 261 -19.54 11.94 -9.48
C THR A 261 -18.34 11.05 -9.72
N THR A 262 -17.29 11.21 -8.93
CA THR A 262 -16.16 10.30 -8.93
C THR A 262 -15.96 9.72 -7.55
N ARG A 263 -15.75 8.44 -7.48
CA ARG A 263 -15.25 7.70 -6.33
C ARG A 263 -13.88 7.19 -6.74
N ASP A 264 -12.81 7.82 -6.21
CA ASP A 264 -11.43 7.58 -6.64
C ASP A 264 -10.55 7.11 -5.49
N TYR A 265 -9.70 6.16 -5.78
CA TYR A 265 -8.85 5.50 -4.80
C TYR A 265 -7.71 4.75 -5.50
N PRO A 266 -6.56 4.54 -4.82
CA PRO A 266 -5.46 3.79 -5.39
C PRO A 266 -5.72 2.28 -5.37
N LYS A 267 -5.28 1.57 -6.41
CA LYS A 267 -5.23 0.10 -6.43
C LYS A 267 -4.07 -0.44 -5.57
N TYR A 268 -2.92 0.22 -5.63
CA TYR A 268 -1.71 -0.20 -4.92
C TYR A 268 -1.40 0.75 -3.78
N LYS A 269 -1.10 0.19 -2.60
CA LYS A 269 -0.72 0.96 -1.41
C LYS A 269 0.60 1.70 -1.59
N VAL A 270 1.55 1.09 -2.30
CA VAL A 270 2.86 1.70 -2.60
C VAL A 270 2.91 2.09 -4.08
N ARG A 271 3.13 3.36 -4.35
CA ARG A 271 3.33 3.95 -5.69
C ARG A 271 4.57 4.81 -5.61
N GLY A 272 5.72 4.13 -5.64
CA GLY A 272 7.00 4.70 -5.25
C GLY A 272 7.98 4.91 -6.40
N VAL A 273 8.97 5.74 -6.12
CA VAL A 273 10.19 5.94 -6.93
C VAL A 273 11.40 5.80 -6.01
N ILE A 274 12.47 5.21 -6.51
CA ILE A 274 13.78 5.22 -5.87
C ILE A 274 14.64 6.28 -6.55
N LEU A 275 15.20 7.19 -5.76
CA LEU A 275 16.15 8.21 -6.22
C LEU A 275 17.53 7.94 -5.61
N ASP A 276 18.49 7.59 -6.46
CA ASP A 276 19.87 7.36 -6.06
C ASP A 276 20.63 8.68 -5.98
N VAL A 277 20.83 9.17 -4.77
CA VAL A 277 21.65 10.35 -4.47
C VAL A 277 23.05 9.96 -3.98
N GLY A 278 23.26 8.70 -3.65
CA GLY A 278 24.54 8.17 -3.21
C GLY A 278 25.58 8.21 -4.33
N ARG A 279 25.26 7.64 -5.50
CA ARG A 279 26.17 7.61 -6.66
C ARG A 279 26.34 8.96 -7.33
N LYS A 280 25.31 9.79 -7.31
CA LYS A 280 25.36 11.13 -7.91
C LYS A 280 24.87 12.17 -6.91
N ALA A 281 25.70 13.19 -6.68
CA ALA A 281 25.32 14.34 -5.88
C ALA A 281 24.04 14.99 -6.46
N THR A 282 23.01 15.11 -5.64
CA THR A 282 21.71 15.65 -6.02
C THR A 282 21.33 16.73 -5.02
N GLU A 283 21.07 17.93 -5.48
CA GLU A 283 20.65 19.04 -4.64
C GLU A 283 19.32 18.73 -3.93
N LEU A 284 19.18 19.20 -2.68
CA LEU A 284 17.95 19.00 -1.90
C LEU A 284 16.70 19.50 -2.63
N GLN A 285 16.83 20.61 -3.37
CA GLN A 285 15.71 21.16 -4.16
C GLN A 285 15.25 20.17 -5.23
N THR A 286 16.16 19.48 -5.90
CA THR A 286 15.80 18.44 -6.87
C THR A 286 15.01 17.29 -6.22
N VAL A 287 15.39 16.89 -5.00
CA VAL A 287 14.63 15.86 -4.25
C VAL A 287 13.21 16.36 -3.96
N LYS A 288 13.05 17.61 -3.55
CA LYS A 288 11.75 18.27 -3.35
C LYS A 288 10.93 18.32 -4.65
N ASP A 289 11.56 18.66 -5.77
CA ASP A 289 10.89 18.75 -7.07
C ASP A 289 10.42 17.36 -7.56
N VAL A 290 11.20 16.31 -7.27
CA VAL A 290 10.77 14.92 -7.52
C VAL A 290 9.55 14.56 -6.66
N ALA A 291 9.57 14.87 -5.36
CA ALA A 291 8.43 14.64 -4.47
C ALA A 291 7.19 15.41 -4.94
N ALA A 292 7.32 16.67 -5.35
CA ALA A 292 6.22 17.48 -5.91
C ALA A 292 5.66 16.87 -7.20
N THR A 293 6.54 16.38 -8.09
CA THR A 293 6.14 15.70 -9.32
C THR A 293 5.39 14.40 -9.02
N MET A 294 5.89 13.60 -8.08
CA MET A 294 5.22 12.40 -7.62
C MET A 294 3.82 12.70 -7.06
N SER A 295 3.74 13.74 -6.23
CA SER A 295 2.48 14.22 -5.66
C SER A 295 1.46 14.60 -6.72
N TRP A 296 1.88 15.26 -7.80
CA TRP A 296 1.02 15.61 -8.93
C TRP A 296 0.34 14.39 -9.56
N TYR A 297 1.04 13.25 -9.60
CA TYR A 297 0.54 11.97 -10.11
C TYR A 297 0.05 11.02 -9.02
N LYS A 298 -0.23 11.53 -7.81
CA LYS A 298 -0.74 10.76 -6.66
C LYS A 298 0.16 9.58 -6.28
N MET A 299 1.47 9.68 -6.51
CA MET A 299 2.47 8.73 -6.02
C MET A 299 2.85 9.10 -4.58
N ASN A 300 3.17 8.10 -3.75
CA ASN A 300 3.20 8.29 -2.30
C ASN A 300 4.51 7.92 -1.57
N ASP A 301 5.45 7.24 -2.19
CA ASP A 301 6.68 6.81 -1.50
C ASP A 301 7.92 7.16 -2.34
N LEU A 302 8.74 8.11 -1.85
CA LEU A 302 10.04 8.43 -2.42
C LEU A 302 11.14 7.82 -1.56
N GLN A 303 11.72 6.72 -2.03
CA GLN A 303 12.89 6.09 -1.42
C GLN A 303 14.14 6.84 -1.85
N VAL A 304 14.86 7.40 -0.90
CA VAL A 304 16.10 8.14 -1.13
C VAL A 304 17.28 7.25 -0.76
N HIS A 305 17.99 6.75 -1.76
CA HIS A 305 19.16 5.90 -1.62
C HIS A 305 20.38 6.76 -1.28
N LEU A 306 20.73 6.79 0.02
CA LEU A 306 21.61 7.81 0.60
C LEU A 306 23.09 7.49 0.50
N ASN A 307 23.47 6.21 0.31
CA ASN A 307 24.87 5.81 0.19
C ASN A 307 25.07 4.79 -0.90
N ASP A 308 26.13 4.98 -1.65
CA ASP A 308 26.66 4.00 -2.60
C ASP A 308 28.05 4.41 -3.09
N ASN A 309 28.58 3.62 -4.03
CA ASN A 309 29.88 3.78 -4.64
C ASN A 309 29.80 3.64 -6.17
N LEU A 310 30.89 3.90 -6.87
CA LEU A 310 31.00 3.66 -8.30
C LEU A 310 30.58 2.23 -8.65
N ILE A 311 29.82 2.08 -9.73
CA ILE A 311 29.34 0.77 -10.23
C ILE A 311 30.52 -0.15 -10.62
N PHE A 312 31.57 0.42 -11.19
CA PHE A 312 32.75 -0.32 -11.67
C PHE A 312 33.90 -0.14 -10.71
N LEU A 313 33.84 -0.74 -9.50
CA LEU A 313 34.98 -0.81 -8.58
C LEU A 313 36.13 -1.64 -9.13
N GLU A 314 35.86 -2.50 -10.11
CA GLU A 314 36.82 -3.30 -10.87
C GLU A 314 37.94 -2.46 -11.48
N ASP A 315 37.66 -1.21 -11.84
CA ASP A 315 38.63 -0.28 -12.42
C ASP A 315 39.78 0.05 -11.44
N TYR A 316 39.57 -0.20 -10.16
CA TYR A 316 40.52 0.03 -9.08
C TYR A 316 41.23 -1.24 -8.61
N TRP A 317 40.93 -2.38 -9.24
CA TRP A 317 41.52 -3.65 -8.86
C TRP A 317 42.97 -3.78 -9.34
N ASP A 318 43.76 -4.48 -8.54
CA ASP A 318 45.14 -4.85 -8.79
C ASP A 318 45.31 -6.36 -8.57
N THR A 319 46.40 -6.94 -9.05
CA THR A 319 46.75 -8.32 -8.75
C THR A 319 47.09 -8.53 -7.27
N ASN A 320 47.53 -7.45 -6.61
CA ASN A 320 47.77 -7.40 -5.17
C ASN A 320 46.52 -6.91 -4.43
N ALA A 321 46.04 -7.68 -3.46
CA ALA A 321 44.85 -7.35 -2.67
C ALA A 321 45.01 -6.08 -1.84
N GLU A 322 46.21 -5.82 -1.30
CA GLU A 322 46.51 -4.64 -0.50
C GLU A 322 46.45 -3.36 -1.37
N THR A 323 47.01 -3.43 -2.60
CA THR A 323 46.93 -2.36 -3.58
C THR A 323 45.48 -2.12 -4.02
N THR A 324 44.70 -3.18 -4.25
CA THR A 324 43.25 -3.07 -4.54
C THR A 324 42.53 -2.32 -3.44
N MET A 325 42.74 -2.66 -2.19
CA MET A 325 42.11 -1.98 -1.03
C MET A 325 42.54 -0.50 -0.98
N GLN A 326 43.82 -0.22 -1.11
CA GLN A 326 44.37 1.15 -1.09
C GLN A 326 43.77 2.00 -2.22
N ASN A 327 43.68 1.46 -3.44
CA ASN A 327 43.06 2.14 -4.56
C ASN A 327 41.57 2.42 -4.31
N SER A 328 40.81 1.42 -3.84
CA SER A 328 39.38 1.60 -3.54
C SER A 328 39.15 2.67 -2.46
N PHE A 329 39.93 2.67 -1.38
CA PHE A 329 39.75 3.63 -0.31
C PHE A 329 40.21 5.04 -0.64
N THR A 330 41.20 5.21 -1.55
CA THR A 330 41.76 6.52 -1.86
C THR A 330 41.22 7.14 -3.15
N LYS A 331 40.93 6.32 -4.18
CA LYS A 331 40.62 6.77 -5.53
C LYS A 331 39.16 6.57 -5.93
N ALA A 332 38.49 5.47 -5.47
CA ALA A 332 37.13 5.22 -5.86
C ALA A 332 36.16 6.22 -5.20
N TYR A 333 35.22 6.68 -5.98
CA TYR A 333 34.16 7.53 -5.46
C TYR A 333 33.15 6.73 -4.65
N ALA A 334 32.77 7.25 -3.47
CA ALA A 334 31.66 6.78 -2.65
C ALA A 334 31.17 7.91 -1.78
N ALA A 335 29.89 7.96 -1.53
CA ALA A 335 29.29 8.99 -0.72
C ALA A 335 28.20 8.43 0.20
N PHE A 336 28.08 9.05 1.37
CA PHE A 336 26.94 8.97 2.26
C PHE A 336 26.36 10.37 2.40
N ARG A 337 25.17 10.59 1.88
CA ARG A 337 24.56 11.91 1.68
C ARG A 337 23.83 12.47 2.88
N LEU A 338 23.75 11.75 3.99
CA LEU A 338 23.13 12.23 5.21
C LEU A 338 24.19 12.54 6.26
N GLU A 339 24.06 13.69 6.94
CA GLU A 339 24.92 14.07 8.04
C GLU A 339 24.94 12.99 9.13
N SER A 340 26.13 12.52 9.52
CA SER A 340 26.32 11.54 10.56
C SER A 340 27.17 12.04 11.70
N SER A 341 26.78 11.70 12.92
CA SER A 341 27.55 11.99 14.13
C SER A 341 28.53 10.85 14.51
N VAL A 342 28.45 9.70 13.82
CA VAL A 342 29.28 8.54 14.10
C VAL A 342 30.69 8.77 13.59
N LYS A 343 31.66 8.73 14.50
CA LYS A 343 33.09 9.03 14.22
C LYS A 343 33.95 7.80 14.38
N ASN A 344 35.01 7.74 13.58
CA ASN A 344 36.12 6.81 13.77
C ASN A 344 37.11 7.34 14.85
N ASP A 345 38.15 6.58 15.10
CA ASP A 345 39.21 6.94 16.11
C ASP A 345 39.94 8.25 15.75
N GLU A 346 39.92 8.68 14.50
CA GLU A 346 40.51 9.95 14.04
C GLU A 346 39.49 11.12 14.09
N GLY A 347 38.27 10.88 14.57
CA GLY A 347 37.19 11.87 14.64
C GLY A 347 36.49 12.14 13.32
N LYS A 348 36.73 11.34 12.27
CA LYS A 348 36.10 11.48 10.94
C LYS A 348 34.76 10.76 10.88
N THR A 349 33.80 11.30 10.13
CA THR A 349 32.51 10.67 9.83
C THR A 349 32.48 10.14 8.39
N ALA A 350 31.50 9.30 8.08
CA ALA A 350 31.27 8.81 6.71
C ALA A 350 30.51 9.81 5.83
N THR A 351 30.07 10.94 6.38
CA THR A 351 29.36 11.98 5.64
C THR A 351 30.18 12.45 4.44
N ALA A 352 29.54 12.55 3.27
CA ALA A 352 30.17 13.02 2.05
C ALA A 352 30.69 14.46 2.20
N THR A 353 31.80 14.78 1.52
CA THR A 353 32.45 16.09 1.60
C THR A 353 32.08 17.03 0.45
N ASP A 354 31.51 16.49 -0.63
CA ASP A 354 31.09 17.26 -1.80
C ASP A 354 29.69 17.83 -1.65
N LEU A 355 28.70 17.00 -1.33
CA LEU A 355 27.32 17.37 -1.05
C LEU A 355 26.72 16.41 -0.05
N TYR A 356 25.99 16.92 0.93
CA TYR A 356 25.19 16.12 1.87
C TYR A 356 24.01 16.93 2.37
N TYR A 357 23.02 16.24 2.94
CA TYR A 357 21.89 16.85 3.63
C TYR A 357 22.15 16.88 5.13
N THR A 358 21.96 18.01 5.78
CA THR A 358 21.97 18.04 7.24
C THR A 358 20.76 17.30 7.80
N LYS A 359 20.85 16.83 9.04
CA LYS A 359 19.71 16.17 9.72
C LYS A 359 18.48 17.06 9.71
N ASP A 360 18.63 18.35 9.94
CA ASP A 360 17.52 19.31 9.95
C ASP A 360 16.91 19.52 8.57
N GLN A 361 17.73 19.62 7.53
CA GLN A 361 17.24 19.68 6.15
C GLN A 361 16.45 18.43 5.77
N PHE A 362 16.92 17.26 6.17
CA PHE A 362 16.26 16.01 5.84
C PHE A 362 14.96 15.81 6.65
N ARG A 363 14.94 16.21 7.93
CA ARG A 363 13.70 16.24 8.75
C ARG A 363 12.66 17.18 8.13
N SER A 364 13.07 18.38 7.68
CA SER A 364 12.17 19.30 6.99
C SER A 364 11.65 18.70 5.68
N LEU A 365 12.49 18.03 4.89
CA LEU A 365 12.09 17.34 3.68
C LEU A 365 10.99 16.29 3.97
N ILE A 366 11.18 15.45 5.00
CA ILE A 366 10.20 14.46 5.43
C ILE A 366 8.87 15.11 5.81
N LYS A 367 8.94 16.16 6.64
CA LYS A 367 7.76 16.88 7.12
C LYS A 367 6.99 17.54 5.98
N ASP A 368 7.71 18.29 5.13
CA ASP A 368 7.12 19.05 4.02
C ASP A 368 6.50 18.11 2.99
N SER A 369 7.20 17.03 2.63
CA SER A 369 6.70 16.03 1.65
C SER A 369 5.42 15.34 2.12
N ARG A 370 5.27 15.08 3.42
CA ARG A 370 4.04 14.51 3.98
C ARG A 370 2.81 15.40 3.78
N THR A 371 2.98 16.72 3.77
CA THR A 371 1.86 17.65 3.52
C THR A 371 1.31 17.58 2.10
N ILE A 372 2.10 17.06 1.18
CA ILE A 372 1.74 16.83 -0.23
C ILE A 372 1.54 15.34 -0.55
N GLY A 373 1.31 14.49 0.47
CA GLY A 373 0.98 13.09 0.32
C GLY A 373 2.16 12.17 -0.05
N VAL A 374 3.42 12.62 0.10
CA VAL A 374 4.60 11.83 -0.23
C VAL A 374 5.40 11.50 1.03
N ASN A 375 5.63 10.22 1.29
CA ASN A 375 6.56 9.76 2.30
C ASN A 375 7.97 9.75 1.75
N ILE A 376 8.92 10.28 2.48
CA ILE A 376 10.34 10.10 2.22
C ILE A 376 10.81 8.88 3.00
N VAL A 377 11.32 7.88 2.29
CA VAL A 377 11.87 6.65 2.87
C VAL A 377 13.39 6.72 2.75
N PRO A 378 14.11 7.09 3.84
CA PRO A 378 15.57 7.09 3.81
C PRO A 378 16.10 5.67 3.71
N GLU A 379 16.99 5.42 2.76
CA GLU A 379 17.65 4.14 2.60
C GLU A 379 19.14 4.28 2.91
N ILE A 380 19.60 3.46 3.84
CA ILE A 380 21.03 3.27 4.17
C ILE A 380 21.37 1.84 3.84
N ASP A 381 22.16 1.64 2.78
CA ASP A 381 22.46 0.30 2.26
C ASP A 381 23.68 -0.31 2.97
N VAL A 382 23.47 -1.45 3.55
CA VAL A 382 24.48 -2.30 4.22
C VAL A 382 24.02 -3.77 4.14
N PRO A 383 24.94 -4.76 4.10
CA PRO A 383 26.39 -4.67 4.22
C PRO A 383 27.14 -4.34 2.94
N ALA A 384 26.54 -4.49 1.77
CA ALA A 384 27.10 -4.10 0.48
C ALA A 384 26.86 -2.61 0.19
N HIS A 385 27.37 -2.10 -0.93
CA HIS A 385 27.25 -0.69 -1.31
C HIS A 385 27.73 0.28 -0.23
N ALA A 386 28.62 -0.20 0.65
CA ALA A 386 29.01 0.44 1.90
C ALA A 386 30.41 1.08 1.84
N LEU A 387 30.97 1.35 0.64
CA LEU A 387 32.33 1.90 0.50
C LEU A 387 32.49 3.26 1.23
N ALA A 388 31.45 4.07 1.29
CA ALA A 388 31.49 5.32 2.06
C ALA A 388 31.79 5.06 3.56
N PHE A 389 31.22 3.99 4.11
CA PHE A 389 31.47 3.57 5.48
C PHE A 389 32.83 2.89 5.63
N THR A 390 33.19 1.97 4.74
CA THR A 390 34.44 1.22 4.85
C THR A 390 35.67 2.06 4.58
N LYS A 391 35.58 3.16 3.82
CA LYS A 391 36.66 4.15 3.66
C LYS A 391 36.98 4.82 4.99
N THR A 392 35.97 5.13 5.79
CA THR A 392 36.10 5.78 7.10
C THR A 392 36.43 4.78 8.21
N PHE A 393 35.81 3.60 8.18
CA PHE A 393 35.95 2.55 9.18
C PHE A 393 36.62 1.31 8.56
N GLN A 394 37.88 1.44 8.16
CA GLN A 394 38.60 0.44 7.35
C GLN A 394 38.75 -0.94 8.02
N ASN A 395 38.68 -0.99 9.34
CA ASN A 395 38.68 -2.24 10.11
C ASN A 395 37.40 -3.06 9.88
N CYS A 396 36.29 -2.42 9.48
CA CYS A 396 35.01 -3.06 9.18
C CYS A 396 34.91 -3.59 7.74
N ALA A 397 35.86 -3.27 6.85
CA ALA A 397 35.82 -3.73 5.46
C ALA A 397 36.08 -5.22 5.31
N LEU A 398 35.41 -5.87 4.37
CA LEU A 398 35.61 -7.26 4.00
C LEU A 398 36.92 -7.43 3.20
N LYS A 399 37.98 -7.89 3.89
CA LYS A 399 39.34 -7.98 3.32
C LYS A 399 39.61 -9.25 2.53
N LYS A 400 38.85 -10.33 2.78
CA LYS A 400 39.00 -11.61 2.07
C LYS A 400 37.67 -12.32 1.93
N MET A 401 37.43 -12.87 0.75
CA MET A 401 36.40 -13.88 0.56
C MET A 401 37.04 -15.28 0.48
N ASN A 402 36.54 -16.22 1.26
CA ASN A 402 36.98 -17.60 1.28
C ASN A 402 36.29 -18.46 0.19
N SER A 403 35.99 -17.90 -0.97
CA SER A 403 35.43 -18.68 -2.07
C SER A 403 36.49 -18.93 -3.14
N SER A 404 36.46 -20.11 -3.76
CA SER A 404 37.36 -20.49 -4.85
C SER A 404 37.26 -19.56 -6.08
N ASN A 405 36.18 -18.82 -6.20
CA ASN A 405 35.88 -17.97 -7.34
C ASN A 405 36.18 -16.48 -7.12
N TRP A 406 36.37 -16.02 -5.86
CA TRP A 406 36.59 -14.62 -5.53
C TRP A 406 37.82 -14.48 -4.64
N LYS A 407 38.93 -14.13 -5.22
CA LYS A 407 40.22 -13.96 -4.53
C LYS A 407 40.50 -12.50 -4.14
N ARG A 408 39.58 -11.57 -4.41
CA ARG A 408 39.79 -10.14 -4.24
C ARG A 408 39.02 -9.59 -3.03
N PRO A 409 39.51 -8.54 -2.36
CA PRO A 409 38.77 -7.88 -1.30
C PRO A 409 37.52 -7.20 -1.87
N LEU A 410 36.39 -7.35 -1.18
CA LEU A 410 35.17 -6.60 -1.45
C LEU A 410 35.13 -5.38 -0.53
N THR A 411 35.82 -4.33 -0.96
CA THR A 411 36.03 -3.13 -0.14
C THR A 411 34.76 -2.35 0.16
N ASP A 412 33.74 -2.52 -0.65
CA ASP A 412 32.42 -1.94 -0.50
C ASP A 412 31.45 -2.76 0.35
N HIS A 413 31.96 -3.78 1.04
CA HIS A 413 31.18 -4.64 1.94
C HIS A 413 31.68 -4.53 3.37
N LEU A 414 30.76 -4.45 4.32
CA LEU A 414 31.04 -4.67 5.73
C LEU A 414 31.29 -6.15 6.00
N ASP A 415 32.35 -6.45 6.72
CA ASP A 415 32.70 -7.81 7.14
C ASP A 415 31.82 -8.27 8.31
N LEU A 416 30.71 -8.96 8.01
CA LEU A 416 29.76 -9.42 9.03
C LEU A 416 30.32 -10.49 9.96
N SER A 417 31.53 -11.04 9.71
CA SER A 417 32.19 -11.92 10.65
C SER A 417 32.78 -11.16 11.85
N LYS A 418 32.81 -9.84 11.78
CA LYS A 418 33.34 -8.96 12.82
C LYS A 418 32.23 -8.29 13.62
N PRO A 419 32.23 -8.38 14.95
CA PRO A 419 31.28 -7.68 15.81
C PRO A 419 31.27 -6.17 15.58
N GLU A 420 32.42 -5.57 15.27
CA GLU A 420 32.60 -4.13 15.02
C GLU A 420 31.77 -3.65 13.82
N SER A 421 31.66 -4.46 12.77
CA SER A 421 30.84 -4.14 11.58
C SER A 421 29.37 -4.08 11.92
N THR A 422 28.87 -5.03 12.70
CA THR A 422 27.48 -5.02 13.17
C THR A 422 27.24 -3.84 14.12
N GLN A 423 28.19 -3.52 14.99
CA GLN A 423 28.06 -2.37 15.89
C GLN A 423 28.09 -1.06 15.12
N LEU A 424 28.94 -0.92 14.09
CA LEU A 424 28.95 0.25 13.21
C LEU A 424 27.59 0.46 12.55
N ALA A 425 27.02 -0.59 11.96
CA ALA A 425 25.69 -0.49 11.35
C ALA A 425 24.62 -0.03 12.36
N LYS A 426 24.61 -0.63 13.56
CA LYS A 426 23.71 -0.20 14.64
C LYS A 426 23.90 1.28 15.00
N ASN A 427 25.14 1.73 15.18
CA ASN A 427 25.43 3.12 15.53
C ASN A 427 24.94 4.09 14.46
N ILE A 428 25.12 3.74 13.16
CA ILE A 428 24.64 4.55 12.04
C ILE A 428 23.11 4.67 12.06
N PHE A 429 22.39 3.56 12.25
CA PHE A 429 20.92 3.63 12.31
C PHE A 429 20.44 4.36 13.56
N SER A 430 21.03 4.12 14.74
CA SER A 430 20.66 4.83 15.98
C SER A 430 20.87 6.34 15.89
N ASP A 431 21.84 6.81 15.09
CA ASP A 431 22.12 8.23 14.87
C ASP A 431 20.90 9.00 14.27
N TYR A 432 19.90 8.26 13.70
CA TYR A 432 18.70 8.84 13.07
C TYR A 432 17.40 8.43 13.76
N ILE A 433 17.39 7.35 14.52
CA ILE A 433 16.17 6.85 15.18
C ILE A 433 16.01 7.49 16.56
N ASP A 434 17.12 7.69 17.26
CA ASP A 434 17.14 8.17 18.64
C ASP A 434 17.30 9.70 18.73
N GLY A 435 17.38 10.39 17.58
CA GLY A 435 17.70 11.82 17.50
C GLY A 435 16.53 12.73 17.14
#